data_6e9686b570211db4179e3ea5e7d6a46c
#
_entry.id   6e9686b570211db4179e3ea5e7d6a46c
#
_cell.length_a   1.000
_cell.length_b   1.000
_cell.length_c   1.000
_cell.angle_alpha   90.00
_cell.angle_beta   90.00
_cell.angle_gamma   90.00
#
_symmetry.space_group_name_H-M   'P 1'
#
loop_
_entity.id
_entity.type
_entity.pdbx_description
1 polymer ?
#
loop_
_entity_poly.entity_id
_entity_poly.type
_entity_poly.pdbx_seq_one_letter_code
_entity_poly.pdbx_strand_id
1 'polypeptide(L)'
;MAVLRVRGFALPDSEHVDLYADGDRWTTDPVANAQVVGEGWLLPGLVDAHTHPGAASPGDPLDAAVLREDLRAHVTGGVTLVRCPGLAGDPPEWFGRDEHGPRAVHAGAWIAQPGQFFDGWGRRAD
;
A
#
# COMPACT_ATOMS: atom_id res chain seq x y z
N MET A 1 -17.80 3.17 -15.67
CA MET A 1 -17.72 2.55 -14.34
C MET A 1 -18.89 3.06 -13.50
N ALA A 2 -19.41 2.23 -12.59
CA ALA A 2 -20.42 2.72 -11.65
C ALA A 2 -19.73 3.67 -10.65
N VAL A 3 -20.38 4.79 -10.36
CA VAL A 3 -19.91 5.69 -9.29
C VAL A 3 -20.24 5.06 -7.96
N LEU A 4 -19.25 5.00 -7.08
CA LEU A 4 -19.39 4.43 -5.75
C LEU A 4 -19.59 5.53 -4.72
N ARG A 5 -20.38 5.25 -3.69
CA ARG A 5 -20.61 6.14 -2.56
C ARG A 5 -20.34 5.40 -1.26
N VAL A 6 -19.57 6.01 -0.38
CA VAL A 6 -19.45 5.61 1.01
C VAL A 6 -19.97 6.72 1.90
N ARG A 7 -20.60 6.38 3.02
CA ARG A 7 -21.11 7.36 3.95
C ARG A 7 -20.89 6.98 5.40
N GLY A 8 -20.77 7.97 6.26
CA GLY A 8 -20.54 7.72 7.66
C GLY A 8 -19.90 8.91 8.36
N PHE A 9 -19.16 8.60 9.41
CA PHE A 9 -18.52 9.60 10.24
C PHE A 9 -17.03 9.68 9.93
N ALA A 10 -16.59 10.83 9.45
CA ALA A 10 -15.17 11.06 9.18
C ALA A 10 -14.40 11.36 10.47
N LEU A 11 -13.28 10.70 10.68
CA LEU A 11 -12.36 11.00 11.77
C LEU A 11 -11.38 12.11 11.36
N PRO A 12 -10.90 12.94 12.30
CA PRO A 12 -11.11 12.85 13.76
C PRO A 12 -12.40 13.52 14.28
N ASP A 13 -13.04 14.36 13.48
CA ASP A 13 -14.06 15.30 13.97
C ASP A 13 -15.44 14.65 14.12
N SER A 14 -15.60 13.42 13.69
CA SER A 14 -16.86 12.67 13.69
C SER A 14 -17.99 13.38 12.91
N GLU A 15 -17.62 14.14 11.89
CA GLU A 15 -18.60 14.76 10.99
C GLU A 15 -19.21 13.70 10.06
N HIS A 16 -20.52 13.79 9.89
CA HIS A 16 -21.19 12.92 8.92
C HIS A 16 -20.89 13.40 7.50
N VAL A 17 -20.34 12.52 6.69
CA VAL A 17 -19.97 12.80 5.30
C VAL A 17 -20.48 11.74 4.35
N ASP A 18 -20.77 12.17 3.14
CA ASP A 18 -20.94 11.33 1.96
C ASP A 18 -19.75 11.56 1.03
N LEU A 19 -19.05 10.48 0.68
CA LEU A 19 -17.96 10.53 -0.28
C LEU A 19 -18.31 9.72 -1.53
N TYR A 20 -18.06 10.31 -2.68
CA TYR A 20 -18.29 9.69 -3.97
C TYR A 20 -16.96 9.47 -4.68
N ALA A 21 -16.74 8.26 -5.19
CA ALA A 21 -15.61 7.96 -6.06
C ALA A 21 -16.00 8.33 -7.50
N ASP A 22 -15.44 9.43 -7.99
CA ASP A 22 -15.62 9.91 -9.36
C ASP A 22 -14.30 9.80 -10.13
N GLY A 23 -14.17 8.74 -10.91
CA GLY A 23 -12.93 8.38 -11.58
C GLY A 23 -11.82 8.04 -10.57
N ASP A 24 -10.77 8.85 -10.54
CA ASP A 24 -9.60 8.71 -9.67
C ASP A 24 -9.65 9.58 -8.41
N ARG A 25 -10.80 10.23 -8.15
CA ARG A 25 -10.95 11.22 -7.07
C ARG A 25 -12.12 10.90 -6.15
N TRP A 26 -11.96 11.34 -4.92
CA TRP A 26 -13.05 11.44 -3.97
C TRP A 26 -13.61 12.86 -3.97
N THR A 27 -14.93 12.97 -3.95
CA THR A 27 -15.64 14.25 -3.83
C THR A 27 -16.78 14.15 -2.82
N THR A 28 -17.11 15.27 -2.19
CA THR A 28 -18.32 15.42 -1.38
C THR A 28 -19.51 15.92 -2.20
N ASP A 29 -19.27 16.37 -3.45
CA ASP A 29 -20.33 16.79 -4.34
C ASP A 29 -21.16 15.57 -4.78
N PRO A 30 -22.49 15.62 -4.66
CA PRO A 30 -23.34 14.50 -5.01
C PRO A 30 -23.21 14.11 -6.48
N VAL A 31 -22.96 12.81 -6.72
CA VAL A 31 -22.92 12.24 -8.07
C VAL A 31 -24.16 11.39 -8.31
N ALA A 32 -24.84 11.62 -9.41
CA ALA A 32 -26.08 10.92 -9.76
C ALA A 32 -25.84 9.41 -9.94
N ASN A 33 -26.81 8.61 -9.50
CA ASN A 33 -26.78 7.14 -9.62
C ASN A 33 -25.61 6.45 -8.90
N ALA A 34 -25.01 7.10 -7.90
CA ALA A 34 -23.95 6.50 -7.10
C ALA A 34 -24.49 5.35 -6.23
N GLN A 35 -23.82 4.21 -6.28
CA GLN A 35 -24.16 3.03 -5.48
C GLN A 35 -23.50 3.12 -4.11
N VAL A 36 -24.30 3.03 -3.03
CA VAL A 36 -23.76 2.91 -1.67
C VAL A 36 -23.10 1.56 -1.51
N VAL A 37 -21.80 1.57 -1.20
CA VAL A 37 -20.99 0.35 -1.03
C VAL A 37 -20.52 0.15 0.41
N GLY A 38 -20.67 1.15 1.26
CA GLY A 38 -20.31 1.04 2.67
C GLY A 38 -20.87 2.17 3.52
N GLU A 39 -21.09 1.85 4.80
CA GLU A 39 -21.48 2.79 5.85
C GLU A 39 -20.66 2.52 7.10
N GLY A 40 -20.24 3.56 7.81
CA GLY A 40 -19.51 3.41 9.06
C GLY A 40 -18.53 4.53 9.35
N TRP A 41 -17.45 4.22 10.03
CA TRP A 41 -16.38 5.17 10.27
C TRP A 41 -15.49 5.30 9.04
N LEU A 42 -15.21 6.54 8.63
CA LEU A 42 -14.39 6.86 7.47
C LEU A 42 -13.04 7.40 7.97
N LEU A 43 -11.98 6.75 7.53
CA LEU A 43 -10.60 7.14 7.83
C LEU A 43 -9.81 7.28 6.54
N PRO A 44 -8.79 8.15 6.51
CA PRO A 44 -7.76 8.05 5.48
C PRO A 44 -7.15 6.65 5.48
N GLY A 45 -6.75 6.17 4.30
CA GLY A 45 -6.03 4.89 4.22
C GLY A 45 -4.78 4.91 5.10
N LEU A 46 -4.50 3.79 5.74
CA LEU A 46 -3.36 3.64 6.63
C LEU A 46 -2.04 3.72 5.85
N VAL A 47 -1.00 4.15 6.53
CA VAL A 47 0.37 4.18 6.01
C VAL A 47 1.22 3.23 6.83
N ASP A 48 1.78 2.20 6.19
CA ASP A 48 2.87 1.44 6.79
C ASP A 48 4.20 2.16 6.51
N ALA A 49 4.72 2.81 7.52
CA ALA A 49 5.89 3.67 7.40
C ALA A 49 7.22 2.91 7.34
N HIS A 50 7.23 1.61 7.60
CA HIS A 50 8.44 0.80 7.59
C HIS A 50 8.11 -0.68 7.37
N THR A 51 8.29 -1.16 6.15
CA THR A 51 8.05 -2.57 5.80
C THR A 51 9.08 -3.07 4.78
N HIS A 52 9.30 -4.37 4.75
CA HIS A 52 10.21 -5.05 3.82
C HIS A 52 9.49 -6.24 3.15
N PRO A 53 8.48 -5.96 2.29
CA PRO A 53 7.69 -7.02 1.68
C PRO A 53 8.50 -7.81 0.63
N GLY A 54 8.05 -9.03 0.35
CA GLY A 54 8.58 -9.85 -0.74
C GLY A 54 9.68 -10.83 -0.36
N ALA A 55 9.91 -11.07 0.93
CA ALA A 55 10.77 -12.16 1.41
C ALA A 55 9.98 -13.02 2.41
N ALA A 56 9.96 -14.33 2.21
CA ALA A 56 9.23 -15.24 3.08
C ALA A 56 9.84 -15.32 4.49
N SER A 57 11.15 -15.13 4.59
CA SER A 57 11.91 -15.08 5.84
C SER A 57 13.09 -14.12 5.72
N PRO A 58 13.60 -13.59 6.84
CA PRO A 58 14.82 -12.79 6.83
C PRO A 58 16.00 -13.57 6.21
N GLY A 59 16.65 -12.98 5.22
CA GLY A 59 17.73 -13.61 4.45
C GLY A 59 17.30 -14.24 3.12
N ASP A 60 16.01 -14.49 2.90
CA ASP A 60 15.52 -14.99 1.62
C ASP A 60 15.63 -13.93 0.52
N PRO A 61 15.84 -14.34 -0.73
CA PRO A 61 15.80 -13.40 -1.86
C PRO A 61 14.40 -12.82 -2.08
N LEU A 62 14.35 -11.69 -2.78
CA LEU A 62 13.09 -11.11 -3.20
C LEU A 62 12.32 -12.08 -4.13
N ASP A 63 11.09 -12.40 -3.74
CA ASP A 63 10.16 -13.19 -4.54
C ASP A 63 8.96 -12.32 -4.95
N ALA A 64 8.71 -12.24 -6.25
CA ALA A 64 7.65 -11.39 -6.79
C ALA A 64 6.23 -11.88 -6.45
N ALA A 65 6.04 -13.18 -6.21
CA ALA A 65 4.77 -13.74 -5.80
C ALA A 65 4.49 -13.41 -4.33
N VAL A 66 5.48 -13.61 -3.46
CA VAL A 66 5.43 -13.22 -2.04
C VAL A 66 5.18 -11.71 -1.94
N LEU A 67 5.89 -10.90 -2.72
CA LEU A 67 5.69 -9.45 -2.75
C LEU A 67 4.24 -9.07 -3.07
N ARG A 68 3.62 -9.71 -4.07
CA ARG A 68 2.21 -9.44 -4.38
C ARG A 68 1.26 -9.85 -3.26
N GLU A 69 1.52 -10.98 -2.62
CA GLU A 69 0.71 -11.47 -1.52
C GLU A 69 0.78 -10.52 -0.32
N ASP A 70 2.00 -10.10 0.06
CA ASP A 70 2.23 -9.13 1.13
C ASP A 70 1.51 -7.80 0.86
N LEU A 71 1.59 -7.28 -0.38
CA LEU A 71 0.92 -6.03 -0.73
C LEU A 71 -0.61 -6.15 -0.71
N ARG A 72 -1.16 -7.29 -1.11
CA ARG A 72 -2.60 -7.56 -0.97
C ARG A 72 -3.03 -7.64 0.49
N ALA A 73 -2.21 -8.26 1.33
CA ALA A 73 -2.46 -8.30 2.78
C ALA A 73 -2.47 -6.89 3.38
N HIS A 74 -1.56 -6.01 2.95
CA HIS A 74 -1.56 -4.59 3.34
C HIS A 74 -2.88 -3.91 2.96
N VAL A 75 -3.33 -4.05 1.70
CA VAL A 75 -4.62 -3.47 1.26
C VAL A 75 -5.80 -4.03 2.04
N THR A 76 -5.80 -5.34 2.30
CA THR A 76 -6.86 -5.99 3.10
C THR A 76 -6.90 -5.44 4.53
N GLY A 77 -5.74 -5.07 5.08
CA GLY A 77 -5.61 -4.39 6.38
C GLY A 77 -5.90 -2.87 6.34
N GLY A 78 -6.28 -2.31 5.18
CA GLY A 78 -6.56 -0.88 5.02
C GLY A 78 -5.34 0.00 4.76
N VAL A 79 -4.17 -0.59 4.50
CA VAL A 79 -2.95 0.15 4.16
C VAL A 79 -2.96 0.53 2.68
N THR A 80 -2.89 1.81 2.39
CA THR A 80 -2.93 2.37 1.04
C THR A 80 -1.60 2.94 0.55
N LEU A 81 -0.63 3.06 1.46
CA LEU A 81 0.73 3.48 1.17
C LEU A 81 1.70 2.69 2.03
N VAL A 82 2.75 2.16 1.43
CA VAL A 82 3.88 1.55 2.14
C VAL A 82 5.15 2.35 1.92
N ARG A 83 5.96 2.48 2.95
CA ARG A 83 7.33 2.98 2.85
C ARG A 83 8.29 1.83 3.10
N CYS A 84 9.06 1.50 2.09
CA CYS A 84 10.06 0.43 2.15
C CYS A 84 11.48 1.02 2.12
N PRO A 85 12.23 0.98 3.22
CA PRO A 85 13.60 1.51 3.28
C PRO A 85 14.62 0.62 2.56
N GLY A 86 14.24 -0.58 2.13
CA GLY A 86 15.05 -1.48 1.33
C GLY A 86 14.36 -2.82 1.13
N LEU A 87 14.56 -3.43 -0.02
CA LEU A 87 14.06 -4.75 -0.38
C LEU A 87 15.20 -5.77 -0.43
N ALA A 88 14.87 -7.04 -0.32
CA ALA A 88 15.82 -8.14 -0.44
C ALA A 88 16.53 -8.22 -1.81
N GLY A 89 16.01 -7.52 -2.79
CA GLY A 89 16.55 -7.43 -4.15
C GLY A 89 16.00 -6.21 -4.91
N ASP A 90 16.30 -6.10 -6.20
CA ASP A 90 15.78 -5.03 -7.04
C ASP A 90 14.26 -5.17 -7.20
N PRO A 91 13.48 -4.14 -6.91
CA PRO A 91 12.03 -4.18 -7.03
C PRO A 91 11.60 -4.32 -8.49
N PRO A 92 10.54 -5.10 -8.78
CA PRO A 92 9.97 -5.13 -10.11
C PRO A 92 9.33 -3.78 -10.45
N GLU A 93 9.24 -3.45 -11.75
CA GLU A 93 8.72 -2.15 -12.23
C GLU A 93 7.28 -1.83 -11.76
N TRP A 94 6.48 -2.87 -11.52
CA TRP A 94 5.11 -2.70 -11.05
C TRP A 94 5.00 -2.36 -9.57
N PHE A 95 6.08 -2.50 -8.78
CA PHE A 95 6.04 -2.23 -7.34
C PHE A 95 5.63 -0.78 -7.05
N GLY A 96 4.54 -0.63 -6.29
CA GLY A 96 3.94 0.66 -5.98
C GLY A 96 3.11 1.30 -7.10
N ARG A 97 2.92 0.58 -8.23
CA ARG A 97 2.10 1.00 -9.38
C ARG A 97 1.00 -0.02 -9.72
N ASP A 98 0.96 -1.14 -9.01
CA ASP A 98 -0.07 -2.16 -9.17
C ASP A 98 -1.41 -1.60 -8.69
N GLU A 99 -2.45 -1.64 -9.53
CA GLU A 99 -3.79 -1.14 -9.23
C GLU A 99 -4.48 -1.89 -8.07
N HIS A 100 -3.99 -3.08 -7.73
CA HIS A 100 -4.50 -3.92 -6.64
C HIS A 100 -3.62 -3.89 -5.38
N GLY A 101 -2.57 -3.08 -5.39
CA GLY A 101 -1.64 -2.91 -4.29
C GLY A 101 -1.66 -1.50 -3.69
N PRO A 102 -1.02 -1.28 -2.55
CA PRO A 102 -0.81 0.05 -2.03
C PRO A 102 0.22 0.79 -2.91
N ARG A 103 0.16 2.11 -2.90
CA ARG A 103 1.29 2.90 -3.42
C ARG A 103 2.54 2.59 -2.62
N ALA A 104 3.72 2.69 -3.23
CA ALA A 104 4.98 2.47 -2.53
C ALA A 104 5.95 3.63 -2.72
N VAL A 105 6.60 4.01 -1.63
CA VAL A 105 7.83 4.82 -1.62
C VAL A 105 8.94 3.91 -1.17
N HIS A 106 9.97 3.71 -1.98
CA HIS A 106 11.02 2.73 -1.68
C HIS A 106 12.41 3.24 -2.05
N ALA A 107 13.43 2.71 -1.34
CA ALA A 107 14.83 3.01 -1.59
C ALA A 107 15.50 2.04 -2.59
N GLY A 108 14.75 1.07 -3.13
CA GLY A 108 15.29 0.02 -3.99
C GLY A 108 15.81 -1.18 -3.21
N ALA A 109 16.81 -1.87 -3.76
CA ALA A 109 17.45 -2.97 -3.09
C ALA A 109 18.24 -2.48 -1.85
N TRP A 110 18.23 -3.30 -0.82
CA TRP A 110 19.02 -3.05 0.39
C TRP A 110 20.50 -2.90 0.06
N ILE A 111 21.19 -2.00 0.73
CA ILE A 111 22.63 -1.82 0.62
C ILE A 111 23.26 -2.07 1.98
N ALA A 112 24.21 -3.00 2.05
CA ALA A 112 24.91 -3.34 3.26
C ALA A 112 26.38 -3.69 2.98
N GLN A 113 27.25 -3.43 3.94
CA GLN A 113 28.63 -3.90 3.89
C GLN A 113 28.69 -5.43 4.01
N PRO A 114 29.75 -6.09 3.48
CA PRO A 114 29.96 -7.51 3.68
C PRO A 114 29.92 -7.89 5.16
N GLY A 115 29.21 -8.97 5.49
CA GLY A 115 29.05 -9.46 6.87
C GLY A 115 28.11 -8.63 7.75
N GLN A 116 27.49 -7.59 7.21
CA GLN A 116 26.45 -6.84 7.91
C GLN A 116 25.07 -7.26 7.41
N PHE A 117 24.06 -7.19 8.32
CA PHE A 117 22.69 -7.55 8.02
C PHE A 117 22.52 -9.02 7.56
N PHE A 118 21.44 -9.37 6.87
CA PHE A 118 21.21 -10.73 6.40
C PHE A 118 22.05 -11.04 5.16
N ASP A 119 22.74 -12.17 5.17
CA ASP A 119 23.45 -12.65 3.99
C ASP A 119 22.47 -12.91 2.86
N GLY A 120 22.84 -12.47 1.64
CA GLY A 120 21.97 -12.61 0.46
C GLY A 120 20.98 -11.47 0.24
N TRP A 121 20.78 -10.57 1.21
CA TRP A 121 19.88 -9.43 1.01
C TRP A 121 20.56 -8.27 0.30
N GLY A 122 19.87 -7.79 -0.74
CA GLY A 122 20.21 -6.57 -1.43
C GLY A 122 21.56 -6.58 -2.13
N ARG A 123 22.03 -5.37 -2.41
CA ARG A 123 23.34 -5.12 -3.03
C ARG A 123 24.40 -4.93 -1.97
N ARG A 124 25.58 -5.47 -2.23
CA ARG A 124 26.74 -5.21 -1.37
C ARG A 124 27.36 -3.87 -1.78
N ALA A 125 27.72 -3.06 -0.80
CA ALA A 125 28.58 -1.91 -1.01
C ALA A 125 30.02 -2.42 -1.08
N ASP A 126 30.69 -2.18 -2.21
CA ASP A 126 32.11 -2.47 -2.41
C ASP A 126 32.96 -1.41 -1.69
#